data_58ec366f3f41d9479061df35367b2978
#
_entry.id   58ec366f3f41d9479061df35367b2978
#
_cell.length_a   1.000
_cell.length_b   1.000
_cell.length_c   1.000
_cell.angle_alpha   90.00
_cell.angle_beta   90.00
_cell.angle_gamma   90.00
#
_symmetry.space_group_name_H-M   'P 1'
#
loop_
_entity.id
_entity.type
_entity.pdbx_description
1 polymer ?
#
loop_
_entity_poly.entity_id
_entity_poly.type
_entity_poly.pdbx_seq_one_letter_code
_entity_poly.pdbx_strand_id
1 'polypeptide(L)' 'MRQVVLYPGEDQYWVAECPSLPGCISQGKTKDDAISNIREAIEGYIAVLEEDHLPVPPENFDTVLVAI' A
#
# COMPACT_ATOMS: atom_id res chain seq x y z
N MET A 1 -10.40 -4.24 -5.26
CA MET A 1 -10.07 -4.04 -3.84
C MET A 1 -8.68 -4.59 -3.55
N ARG A 2 -7.86 -3.87 -2.78
CA ARG A 2 -6.50 -4.27 -2.46
C ARG A 2 -6.30 -4.35 -0.97
N GLN A 3 -5.56 -5.36 -0.50
CA GLN A 3 -5.16 -5.44 0.89
C GLN A 3 -4.06 -4.43 1.19
N VAL A 4 -4.14 -3.82 2.36
CA VAL A 4 -3.14 -2.90 2.87
C VAL A 4 -2.75 -3.34 4.27
N VAL A 5 -1.45 -3.32 4.56
CA VAL A 5 -0.91 -3.61 5.88
C VAL A 5 -0.56 -2.28 6.55
N LEU A 6 -1.03 -2.10 7.79
CA LEU A 6 -0.71 -0.92 8.60
C LEU A 6 0.17 -1.34 9.77
N TYR A 7 1.23 -0.57 10.02
CA TYR A 7 2.09 -0.84 11.18
C TYR A 7 2.75 0.46 11.65
N PRO A 8 3.14 0.52 12.95
CA PRO A 8 3.83 1.69 13.46
C PRO A 8 5.20 1.85 12.80
N GLY A 9 5.48 3.06 12.35
CA GLY A 9 6.79 3.42 11.82
C GLY A 9 7.60 4.23 12.81
N GLU A 10 8.59 4.96 12.31
CA GLU A 10 9.41 5.84 13.14
C GLU A 10 8.69 7.16 13.43
N ASP A 11 9.12 7.84 14.49
CA ASP A 11 8.62 9.17 14.87
C ASP A 11 7.10 9.23 15.05
N GLN A 12 6.52 8.13 15.55
CA GLN A 12 5.09 8.03 15.81
C GLN A 12 4.23 8.10 14.56
N TYR A 13 4.82 7.90 13.39
CA TYR A 13 4.05 7.78 12.15
C TYR A 13 3.53 6.37 11.97
N TRP A 14 2.46 6.26 11.21
CA TRP A 14 1.92 4.97 10.76
C TRP A 14 2.35 4.74 9.32
N VAL A 15 2.75 3.51 9.03
CA VAL A 15 3.13 3.09 7.67
C VAL A 15 2.01 2.24 7.10
N ALA A 16 1.71 2.46 5.82
CA ALA A 16 0.76 1.65 5.07
C ALA A 16 1.48 1.10 3.85
N GLU A 17 1.26 -0.17 3.58
CA GLU A 17 1.92 -0.86 2.48
C GLU A 17 0.92 -1.72 1.75
N CYS A 18 0.97 -1.70 0.41
CA CYS A 18 0.14 -2.55 -0.42
C CYS A 18 1.00 -3.70 -0.96
N PRO A 19 0.91 -4.91 -0.35
CA PRO A 19 1.80 -6.01 -0.72
C PRO A 19 1.68 -6.47 -2.17
N SER A 20 0.51 -6.34 -2.78
CA SER A 20 0.30 -6.77 -4.16
C SER A 20 0.89 -5.80 -5.20
N LEU A 21 1.31 -4.62 -4.76
CA LEU A 21 1.95 -3.62 -5.64
C LEU A 21 3.35 -3.35 -5.10
N PRO A 22 4.41 -4.00 -5.64
CA PRO A 22 5.75 -3.85 -5.10
C PRO A 22 6.21 -2.39 -4.99
N GLY A 23 6.69 -2.01 -3.81
CA GLY A 23 7.16 -0.66 -3.55
C GLY A 23 6.07 0.37 -3.27
N CYS A 24 4.80 -0.02 -3.26
CA CYS A 24 3.71 0.90 -2.97
C CYS A 24 3.55 1.05 -1.46
N ILE A 25 4.19 2.07 -0.91
CA ILE A 25 4.25 2.34 0.54
C ILE A 25 3.93 3.81 0.77
N SER A 26 3.23 4.10 1.85
CA SER A 26 2.95 5.46 2.26
C SER A 26 2.94 5.55 3.78
N GLN A 27 2.76 6.74 4.31
CA GLN A 27 2.73 6.95 5.76
C GLN A 27 1.82 8.10 6.12
N GLY A 28 1.48 8.20 7.39
CA GLY A 28 0.67 9.29 7.92
C GLY A 28 0.84 9.41 9.43
N LYS A 29 0.44 10.55 9.98
CA LYS A 29 0.55 10.78 11.43
C LYS A 29 -0.45 9.94 12.21
N THR A 30 -1.56 9.57 11.59
CA THR A 30 -2.59 8.71 12.18
C THR A 30 -2.84 7.54 11.25
N LYS A 31 -3.54 6.51 11.75
CA LYS A 31 -3.94 5.38 10.91
C LYS A 31 -4.80 5.86 9.74
N ASP A 32 -5.73 6.77 10.00
CA ASP A 32 -6.63 7.28 8.96
C ASP A 32 -5.86 8.03 7.89
N ASP A 33 -4.87 8.84 8.29
CA ASP A 33 -4.02 9.54 7.34
C ASP A 33 -3.22 8.57 6.48
N ALA A 34 -2.66 7.52 7.10
CA ALA A 34 -1.90 6.52 6.38
C ALA A 34 -2.79 5.78 5.36
N ILE A 35 -4.03 5.46 5.75
CA ILE A 35 -5.00 4.82 4.86
C ILE A 35 -5.33 5.73 3.68
N SER A 36 -5.60 6.99 3.94
CA SER A 36 -5.89 7.96 2.89
C SER A 36 -4.72 8.09 1.92
N ASN A 37 -3.51 8.19 2.46
CA ASN A 37 -2.31 8.37 1.65
C ASN A 37 -1.97 7.12 0.83
N ILE A 38 -2.15 5.90 1.38
CA ILE A 38 -1.89 4.69 0.61
C ILE A 38 -2.94 4.51 -0.50
N ARG A 39 -4.17 4.95 -0.26
CA ARG A 39 -5.21 4.89 -1.29
C ARG A 39 -4.80 5.74 -2.51
N GLU A 40 -4.31 6.96 -2.27
CA GLU A 40 -3.81 7.81 -3.36
C GLU A 40 -2.59 7.19 -4.03
N ALA A 41 -1.68 6.59 -3.25
CA ALA A 41 -0.50 5.94 -3.79
C ALA A 41 -0.87 4.77 -4.69
N ILE A 42 -1.86 3.97 -4.30
CA ILE A 42 -2.35 2.86 -5.11
C ILE A 42 -2.94 3.37 -6.44
N GLU A 43 -3.76 4.41 -6.36
CA GLU A 43 -4.37 4.99 -7.57
C GLU A 43 -3.31 5.51 -8.54
N GLY A 44 -2.30 6.22 -8.01
CA GLY A 44 -1.21 6.73 -8.83
C GLY A 44 -0.34 5.62 -9.42
N TYR A 45 -0.06 4.59 -8.62
CA TYR A 45 0.73 3.44 -9.07
C TYR A 45 0.06 2.74 -10.26
N ILE A 46 -1.24 2.46 -10.12
CA ILE A 46 -2.00 1.81 -11.18
C ILE A 46 -2.11 2.71 -12.41
N ALA A 47 -2.34 4.01 -12.22
CA ALA A 47 -2.45 4.95 -13.33
C ALA A 47 -1.17 4.98 -14.18
N VAL A 48 0.01 4.94 -13.55
CA VAL A 48 1.29 4.93 -14.27
C VAL A 48 1.43 3.64 -15.08
N LEU A 49 1.08 2.49 -14.49
CA LEU A 49 1.14 1.22 -15.21
C LEU A 49 0.21 1.24 -16.43
N GLU A 50 -0.99 1.76 -16.27
CA GLU A 50 -1.95 1.83 -17.38
C GLU A 50 -1.48 2.78 -18.49
N GLU A 51 -0.89 3.93 -18.12
CA GLU A 51 -0.32 4.85 -19.09
C GLU A 51 0.78 4.21 -19.93
N ASP A 52 1.60 3.39 -19.29
CA ASP A 52 2.73 2.72 -19.95
C ASP A 52 2.32 1.40 -20.60
N HIS A 53 1.04 1.07 -20.59
CA HIS A 53 0.51 -0.20 -21.13
C HIS A 53 1.16 -1.42 -20.49
N LEU A 54 1.52 -1.31 -19.21
CA LEU A 54 2.08 -2.41 -18.44
C LEU A 54 0.97 -3.14 -17.69
N PRO A 55 1.13 -4.44 -17.45
CA PRO A 55 0.13 -5.19 -16.71
C PRO A 55 0.05 -4.74 -15.25
N VAL A 56 -1.18 -4.63 -14.72
CA VAL A 56 -1.43 -4.31 -13.33
C VAL A 56 -1.42 -5.63 -12.55
N PRO A 57 -0.56 -5.77 -11.52
CA PRO A 57 -0.53 -7.00 -10.71
C PRO A 57 -1.91 -7.30 -10.10
N PRO A 58 -2.38 -8.53 -10.15
CA PRO A 58 -3.66 -8.88 -9.52
C PRO A 58 -3.54 -8.92 -8.01
N GLU A 59 -4.68 -8.72 -7.33
CA GLU A 59 -4.76 -8.93 -5.89
C GLU A 59 -5.05 -10.40 -5.61
N ASN A 60 -4.32 -10.99 -4.68
CA ASN A 60 -4.47 -12.40 -4.37
C ASN A 60 -4.88 -12.70 -2.92
N PHE A 61 -4.91 -11.69 -2.06
CA PHE A 61 -5.38 -11.80 -0.67
C PHE A 61 -4.73 -12.91 0.17
N ASP A 62 -3.48 -13.25 -0.11
CA ASP A 62 -2.77 -14.30 0.61
C ASP A 62 -1.64 -13.80 1.51
N THR A 63 -1.67 -12.53 1.89
CA THR A 63 -0.72 -11.95 2.82
C THR A 63 -0.95 -12.53 4.22
N VAL A 64 0.13 -13.00 4.85
CA VAL A 64 0.10 -13.61 6.17
C VAL A 64 1.08 -12.89 7.08
N LEU A 65 0.64 -12.60 8.31
CA LEU A 65 1.51 -12.06 9.36
C LEU A 65 2.06 -13.24 10.16
N VAL A 66 3.38 -13.35 10.22
CA VAL A 66 4.04 -14.45 10.92
C VAL A 66 4.94 -13.88 12.00
N ALA A 67 4.76 -14.35 13.23
CA ALA A 67 5.65 -14.03 14.34
C ALA A 67 6.68 -15.14 14.47
N ILE A 68 7.95 -14.78 14.44
CA ILE A 68 9.06 -15.72 14.52
C ILE A 68 9.85 -15.50 15.78
#